data_77771c8c05fa3d21352c2aff1cd4c5ad
#
_entry.id   77771c8c05fa3d21352c2aff1cd4c5ad
#
_cell.length_a   1.000
_cell.length_b   1.000
_cell.length_c   1.000
_cell.angle_alpha   90.00
_cell.angle_beta   90.00
_cell.angle_gamma   90.00
#
_symmetry.space_group_name_H-M   'P 1'
#
loop_
_entity.id
_entity.type
_entity.pdbx_description
1 polymer ?
#
loop_
_entity_poly.entity_id
_entity_poly.type
_entity_poly.pdbx_seq_one_letter_code
_entity_poly.pdbx_strand_id
1 'polypeptide(L)'
;YNAAAVCVGGRVVGTYRKRLLPNYAVFDEQRYFTPGQESDPLELDEIGGVKVGVSVCEDIWSPFGPLATQAAGGAELNVNINGSPYHWEKDTGRERMVATRAQDAHSAIVYVNQVGGQDELVFDGGSFVVDADGAVLARAPQFVEDVMVVDVPIPPVYRGRLLDPRGKRTDDVLPIVHVSDAPRTNDGVVESPVAAPLDQHRELYDALVLGTRDYLRKNGFTDVVIGLSGGIDSTLVACVAADALGAEHVHGVSMPSRYSSDHSKSDAQLLAENLGIDFRTISIEPAFQAYLDMLGPSFEGREPGLTYENIQSRCRGQLLMALSNEMGWMV
;
A
#
# COMPACT_ATOMS: atom_id res chain seq x y z
N TYR A 1 7.28 21.78 2.23
CA TYR A 1 8.20 20.67 2.44
C TYR A 1 7.44 19.38 2.73
N ASN A 2 7.97 18.26 2.28
CA ASN A 2 7.66 16.93 2.83
C ASN A 2 8.61 16.75 4.03
N ALA A 3 8.10 16.50 5.24
CA ALA A 3 8.91 16.59 6.46
C ALA A 3 8.46 15.59 7.54
N ALA A 4 9.40 15.16 8.37
CA ALA A 4 9.15 14.43 9.59
C ALA A 4 9.29 15.35 10.80
N ALA A 5 8.29 15.33 11.68
CA ALA A 5 8.32 16.07 12.94
C ALA A 5 8.67 15.15 14.10
N VAL A 6 9.62 15.56 14.93
CA VAL A 6 9.94 14.89 16.19
C VAL A 6 9.16 15.56 17.31
N CYS A 7 8.32 14.79 17.98
CA CYS A 7 7.36 15.29 18.97
C CYS A 7 7.63 14.72 20.36
N VAL A 8 7.69 15.58 21.38
CA VAL A 8 7.87 15.21 22.78
C VAL A 8 6.91 16.01 23.66
N GLY A 9 6.18 15.34 24.55
CA GLY A 9 5.26 15.99 25.48
C GLY A 9 4.24 16.91 24.79
N GLY A 10 3.77 16.53 23.58
CA GLY A 10 2.81 17.31 22.79
C GLY A 10 3.41 18.52 22.07
N ARG A 11 4.72 18.62 21.95
CA ARG A 11 5.43 19.69 21.25
C ARG A 11 6.34 19.15 20.17
N VAL A 12 6.46 19.86 19.05
CA VAL A 12 7.47 19.60 18.02
C VAL A 12 8.80 20.15 18.54
N VAL A 13 9.81 19.28 18.68
CA VAL A 13 11.16 19.64 19.13
C VAL A 13 12.18 19.63 18.00
N GLY A 14 11.93 18.88 16.93
CA GLY A 14 12.77 18.83 15.73
C GLY A 14 11.94 18.64 14.47
N THR A 15 12.49 19.00 13.33
CA THR A 15 11.84 18.81 12.03
C THR A 15 12.88 18.44 10.99
N TYR A 16 12.77 17.23 10.45
CA TYR A 16 13.55 16.83 9.30
C TYR A 16 12.80 17.13 8.00
N ARG A 17 13.44 17.83 7.06
CA ARG A 17 12.89 18.11 5.72
C ARG A 17 13.49 17.16 4.72
N LYS A 18 12.62 16.43 4.01
CA LYS A 18 13.01 15.46 2.98
C LYS A 18 13.91 16.12 1.94
N ARG A 19 15.04 15.49 1.62
CA ARG A 19 16.05 16.04 0.70
C ARG A 19 15.91 15.53 -0.71
N LEU A 20 15.59 14.26 -0.87
CA LEU A 20 15.44 13.62 -2.18
C LEU A 20 13.96 13.48 -2.53
N LEU A 21 13.51 14.32 -3.46
CA LEU A 21 12.13 14.33 -3.94
C LEU A 21 12.04 13.51 -5.24
N PRO A 22 11.46 12.31 -5.24
CA PRO A 22 11.29 11.53 -6.46
C PRO A 22 10.33 12.23 -7.42
N ASN A 23 10.69 12.20 -8.71
CA ASN A 23 9.89 12.77 -9.80
C ASN A 23 9.92 11.82 -11.01
N TYR A 24 9.55 10.57 -10.77
CA TYR A 24 9.52 9.48 -11.75
C TYR A 24 8.41 8.49 -11.41
N ALA A 25 7.96 7.71 -12.39
CA ALA A 25 6.85 6.76 -12.30
C ALA A 25 5.58 7.44 -11.72
N VAL A 26 5.12 6.99 -10.55
CA VAL A 26 3.93 7.53 -9.87
C VAL A 26 4.24 8.76 -9.01
N PHE A 27 5.51 9.16 -8.90
CA PHE A 27 5.92 10.27 -8.04
C PHE A 27 6.04 11.58 -8.81
N ASP A 28 5.48 12.65 -8.23
CA ASP A 28 5.57 14.02 -8.75
C ASP A 28 5.79 15.01 -7.58
N GLU A 29 6.70 14.64 -6.66
CA GLU A 29 6.89 15.43 -5.42
C GLU A 29 7.48 16.81 -5.67
N GLN A 30 8.28 16.98 -6.73
CA GLN A 30 8.88 18.27 -7.06
C GLN A 30 7.84 19.33 -7.47
N ARG A 31 6.64 18.92 -7.87
CA ARG A 31 5.53 19.84 -8.15
C ARG A 31 4.98 20.48 -6.89
N TYR A 32 4.98 19.76 -5.78
CA TYR A 32 4.28 20.13 -4.55
C TYR A 32 5.22 20.56 -3.42
N PHE A 33 6.46 20.07 -3.43
CA PHE A 33 7.40 20.26 -2.33
C PHE A 33 8.72 20.85 -2.79
N THR A 34 9.32 21.63 -1.91
CA THR A 34 10.71 22.09 -2.02
C THR A 34 11.60 21.11 -1.25
N PRO A 35 12.74 20.66 -1.80
CA PRO A 35 13.66 19.79 -1.07
C PRO A 35 14.28 20.54 0.10
N GLY A 36 14.58 19.82 1.18
CA GLY A 36 15.42 20.30 2.26
C GLY A 36 16.79 20.70 1.70
N GLN A 37 17.27 21.88 2.05
CA GLN A 37 18.52 22.45 1.53
C GLN A 37 19.73 21.88 2.29
N GLU A 38 20.92 21.98 1.69
CA GLU A 38 22.16 21.66 2.40
C GLU A 38 22.41 22.57 3.60
N SER A 39 21.87 23.80 3.56
CA SER A 39 21.87 24.75 4.67
C SER A 39 20.92 24.40 5.80
N ASP A 40 19.92 23.52 5.58
CA ASP A 40 19.09 23.00 6.64
C ASP A 40 19.95 22.03 7.48
N PRO A 41 20.14 22.26 8.79
CA PRO A 41 20.97 21.38 9.58
C PRO A 41 20.39 19.96 9.57
N LEU A 42 21.24 18.98 9.29
CA LEU A 42 20.94 17.60 9.64
C LEU A 42 21.16 17.47 11.13
N GLU A 43 20.10 17.22 11.88
CA GLU A 43 20.14 17.04 13.30
C GLU A 43 20.11 15.54 13.63
N LEU A 44 20.68 15.19 14.78
CA LEU A 44 20.52 13.88 15.39
C LEU A 44 19.67 14.05 16.65
N ASP A 45 18.66 13.21 16.78
CA ASP A 45 17.83 13.15 17.98
C ASP A 45 18.51 12.27 19.03
N GLU A 46 18.63 12.74 20.27
CA GLU A 46 19.16 11.94 21.37
C GLU A 46 18.02 11.40 22.24
N ILE A 47 17.88 10.08 22.25
CA ILE A 47 16.85 9.37 22.99
C ILE A 47 17.52 8.38 23.95
N GLY A 48 17.51 8.66 25.25
CA GLY A 48 18.13 7.79 26.25
C GLY A 48 19.62 7.54 26.00
N GLY A 49 20.35 8.52 25.46
CA GLY A 49 21.76 8.44 25.13
C GLY A 49 22.09 7.76 23.79
N VAL A 50 21.08 7.39 23.00
CA VAL A 50 21.25 6.91 21.62
C VAL A 50 21.02 8.05 20.64
N LYS A 51 21.92 8.18 19.68
CA LYS A 51 21.78 9.16 18.59
C LYS A 51 21.02 8.57 17.44
N VAL A 52 19.89 9.18 17.10
CA VAL A 52 18.94 8.73 16.10
C VAL A 52 18.94 9.69 14.91
N GLY A 53 19.14 9.15 13.71
CA GLY A 53 18.93 9.86 12.45
C GLY A 53 17.51 9.63 11.94
N VAL A 54 16.89 10.68 11.38
CA VAL A 54 15.55 10.61 10.77
C VAL A 54 15.64 10.92 9.28
N SER A 55 14.92 10.17 8.47
CA SER A 55 14.84 10.36 7.01
C SER A 55 13.47 9.96 6.46
N VAL A 56 13.16 10.39 5.23
CA VAL A 56 11.84 10.15 4.63
C VAL A 56 12.00 9.46 3.28
N CYS A 57 11.48 8.25 3.17
CA CYS A 57 11.25 7.48 1.95
C CYS A 57 12.49 7.44 1.02
N GLU A 58 12.46 8.19 -0.09
CA GLU A 58 13.50 8.23 -1.13
C GLU A 58 14.91 8.50 -0.60
N ASP A 59 15.01 9.19 0.52
CA ASP A 59 16.30 9.54 1.14
C ASP A 59 17.18 8.33 1.43
N ILE A 60 16.58 7.15 1.71
CA ILE A 60 17.34 5.92 2.02
C ILE A 60 17.77 5.17 0.75
N TRP A 61 17.11 5.40 -0.38
CA TRP A 61 17.43 4.71 -1.63
C TRP A 61 18.78 5.15 -2.21
N SER A 62 19.16 6.40 -1.98
CA SER A 62 20.45 6.91 -2.43
C SER A 62 21.57 6.58 -1.47
N PRO A 63 22.72 6.03 -1.95
CA PRO A 63 23.90 5.82 -1.13
C PRO A 63 24.55 7.11 -0.65
N PHE A 64 24.20 8.25 -1.28
CA PHE A 64 24.69 9.58 -0.94
C PHE A 64 23.63 10.42 -0.24
N GLY A 65 22.55 9.78 0.22
CA GLY A 65 21.46 10.45 0.94
C GLY A 65 21.83 10.87 2.36
N PRO A 66 20.89 11.49 3.08
CA PRO A 66 21.11 12.04 4.42
C PRO A 66 21.56 10.99 5.43
N LEU A 67 21.16 9.73 5.28
CA LEU A 67 21.56 8.64 6.15
C LEU A 67 23.07 8.48 6.24
N ALA A 68 23.79 8.58 5.13
CA ALA A 68 25.26 8.49 5.14
C ALA A 68 25.92 9.63 5.93
N THR A 69 25.38 10.84 5.86
CA THR A 69 25.86 12.01 6.61
C THR A 69 25.50 11.88 8.09
N GLN A 70 24.29 11.46 8.43
CA GLN A 70 23.85 11.22 9.80
C GLN A 70 24.70 10.12 10.47
N ALA A 71 24.96 9.02 9.77
CA ALA A 71 25.83 7.98 10.26
C ALA A 71 27.26 8.46 10.50
N ALA A 72 27.84 9.23 9.58
CA ALA A 72 29.17 9.85 9.75
C ALA A 72 29.19 10.84 10.94
N GLY A 73 28.09 11.57 11.18
CA GLY A 73 27.91 12.47 12.31
C GLY A 73 27.61 11.77 13.64
N GLY A 74 27.46 10.46 13.64
CA GLY A 74 27.37 9.66 14.87
C GLY A 74 26.03 8.98 15.14
N ALA A 75 25.05 8.96 14.19
CA ALA A 75 23.81 8.22 14.36
C ALA A 75 24.08 6.73 14.61
N GLU A 76 23.43 6.18 15.62
CA GLU A 76 23.56 4.76 16.03
C GLU A 76 22.35 3.95 15.60
N LEU A 77 21.21 4.64 15.43
CA LEU A 77 19.94 4.14 14.90
C LEU A 77 19.45 5.11 13.83
N ASN A 78 18.87 4.61 12.76
CA ASN A 78 18.21 5.45 11.78
C ASN A 78 16.75 5.03 11.62
N VAL A 79 15.85 6.01 11.58
CA VAL A 79 14.43 5.82 11.33
C VAL A 79 14.09 6.40 9.97
N ASN A 80 13.52 5.57 9.11
CA ASN A 80 13.06 5.97 7.79
C ASN A 80 11.56 5.73 7.68
N ILE A 81 10.78 6.80 7.51
CA ILE A 81 9.32 6.74 7.38
C ILE A 81 8.91 6.84 5.92
N ASN A 82 7.99 5.98 5.47
CA ASN A 82 7.73 5.74 4.07
C ASN A 82 6.26 5.76 3.69
N GLY A 83 5.98 6.34 2.52
CA GLY A 83 4.83 6.07 1.69
C GLY A 83 5.31 5.38 0.40
N SER A 84 5.97 4.22 0.54
CA SER A 84 6.49 3.47 -0.61
C SER A 84 5.39 2.59 -1.19
N PRO A 85 4.90 2.88 -2.43
CA PRO A 85 3.82 2.12 -3.02
C PRO A 85 4.21 0.66 -3.26
N TYR A 86 3.22 -0.19 -3.15
CA TYR A 86 3.31 -1.58 -3.51
C TYR A 86 3.67 -1.74 -4.99
N HIS A 87 4.55 -2.65 -5.25
CA HIS A 87 4.86 -3.18 -6.55
C HIS A 87 5.29 -4.63 -6.35
N TRP A 88 4.89 -5.50 -7.23
CA TRP A 88 5.20 -6.92 -7.16
C TRP A 88 6.70 -7.17 -6.93
N GLU A 89 7.05 -8.06 -6.01
CA GLU A 89 8.43 -8.42 -5.60
C GLU A 89 9.26 -7.25 -5.03
N LYS A 90 8.64 -6.14 -4.65
CA LYS A 90 9.37 -4.98 -4.13
C LYS A 90 9.86 -5.15 -2.70
N ASP A 91 9.20 -5.96 -1.89
CA ASP A 91 9.54 -6.25 -0.50
C ASP A 91 10.98 -6.77 -0.36
N THR A 92 11.34 -7.81 -1.11
CA THR A 92 12.70 -8.36 -1.17
C THR A 92 13.73 -7.32 -1.60
N GLY A 93 13.36 -6.45 -2.54
CA GLY A 93 14.21 -5.35 -2.98
C GLY A 93 14.44 -4.31 -1.88
N ARG A 94 13.37 -3.96 -1.13
CA ARG A 94 13.44 -3.05 0.02
C ARG A 94 14.37 -3.58 1.11
N GLU A 95 14.16 -4.82 1.55
CA GLU A 95 14.98 -5.43 2.60
C GLU A 95 16.47 -5.47 2.21
N ARG A 96 16.76 -5.92 0.99
CA ARG A 96 18.15 -5.95 0.49
C ARG A 96 18.78 -4.56 0.46
N MET A 97 18.05 -3.56 0.00
CA MET A 97 18.52 -2.18 -0.05
C MET A 97 18.79 -1.65 1.35
N VAL A 98 17.85 -1.80 2.29
CA VAL A 98 17.97 -1.30 3.66
C VAL A 98 19.09 -2.04 4.41
N ALA A 99 19.22 -3.36 4.24
CA ALA A 99 20.33 -4.14 4.79
C ALA A 99 21.68 -3.61 4.30
N THR A 100 21.81 -3.29 3.00
CA THR A 100 23.02 -2.67 2.46
C THR A 100 23.30 -1.31 3.10
N ARG A 101 22.27 -0.48 3.28
CA ARG A 101 22.42 0.83 3.94
C ARG A 101 22.82 0.70 5.41
N ALA A 102 22.29 -0.29 6.13
CA ALA A 102 22.65 -0.56 7.51
C ALA A 102 24.15 -0.93 7.63
N GLN A 103 24.62 -1.80 6.75
CA GLN A 103 26.03 -2.18 6.68
C GLN A 103 26.95 -1.00 6.32
N ASP A 104 26.57 -0.21 5.29
CA ASP A 104 27.35 0.97 4.87
C ASP A 104 27.43 2.02 6.00
N ALA A 105 26.36 2.17 6.77
CA ALA A 105 26.26 3.12 7.87
C ALA A 105 26.79 2.60 9.20
N HIS A 106 27.03 1.29 9.33
CA HIS A 106 27.26 0.61 10.62
C HIS A 106 26.22 1.02 11.67
N SER A 107 24.94 1.00 11.30
CA SER A 107 23.83 1.53 12.12
C SER A 107 22.58 0.68 11.89
N ALA A 108 21.85 0.38 12.97
CA ALA A 108 20.55 -0.24 12.83
C ALA A 108 19.57 0.69 12.10
N ILE A 109 18.62 0.11 11.37
CA ILE A 109 17.61 0.88 10.63
C ILE A 109 16.21 0.35 10.94
N VAL A 110 15.32 1.28 11.29
CA VAL A 110 13.88 1.07 11.40
C VAL A 110 13.23 1.61 10.12
N TYR A 111 12.72 0.73 9.30
CA TYR A 111 12.00 1.06 8.07
C TYR A 111 10.50 0.94 8.32
N VAL A 112 9.79 2.06 8.37
CA VAL A 112 8.35 2.11 8.62
C VAL A 112 7.64 2.49 7.32
N ASN A 113 6.70 1.66 6.86
CA ASN A 113 5.92 1.92 5.65
C ASN A 113 4.42 1.97 5.98
N GLN A 114 3.71 2.87 5.31
CA GLN A 114 2.26 2.97 5.49
C GLN A 114 1.51 1.79 4.88
N VAL A 115 0.30 1.56 5.37
CA VAL A 115 -0.67 0.59 4.84
C VAL A 115 -1.88 1.34 4.31
N GLY A 116 -2.42 0.93 3.17
CA GLY A 116 -3.68 1.45 2.66
C GLY A 116 -3.73 1.56 1.15
N GLY A 117 -4.93 1.82 0.62
CA GLY A 117 -5.18 2.16 -0.77
C GLY A 117 -5.45 3.65 -0.93
N GLN A 118 -4.95 4.27 -1.97
CA GLN A 118 -5.23 5.66 -2.34
C GLN A 118 -5.25 5.80 -3.86
N ASP A 119 -6.43 6.10 -4.40
CA ASP A 119 -6.68 6.12 -5.85
C ASP A 119 -6.18 4.80 -6.50
N GLU A 120 -5.26 4.88 -7.45
CA GLU A 120 -4.64 3.70 -8.08
C GLU A 120 -3.46 3.09 -7.30
N LEU A 121 -3.08 3.66 -6.16
CA LEU A 121 -1.94 3.20 -5.39
C LEU A 121 -2.36 2.34 -4.20
N VAL A 122 -1.59 1.29 -3.95
CA VAL A 122 -1.67 0.46 -2.75
C VAL A 122 -0.35 0.56 -2.00
N PHE A 123 -0.42 0.64 -0.68
CA PHE A 123 0.73 0.64 0.23
C PHE A 123 0.63 -0.59 1.11
N ASP A 124 1.60 -1.46 0.99
CA ASP A 124 1.61 -2.80 1.56
C ASP A 124 2.09 -2.88 3.02
N GLY A 125 2.57 -1.79 3.59
CA GLY A 125 3.18 -1.85 4.92
C GLY A 125 4.45 -2.66 4.90
N GLY A 126 4.45 -3.84 5.54
CA GLY A 126 5.63 -4.70 5.60
C GLY A 126 6.82 -3.98 6.26
N SER A 127 6.57 -3.17 7.29
CA SER A 127 7.60 -2.46 8.05
C SER A 127 8.56 -3.45 8.69
N PHE A 128 9.84 -3.11 8.79
CA PHE A 128 10.84 -4.01 9.35
C PHE A 128 11.99 -3.27 10.02
N VAL A 129 12.75 -3.99 10.80
CA VAL A 129 13.94 -3.50 11.49
C VAL A 129 15.13 -4.39 11.14
N VAL A 130 16.24 -3.77 10.79
CA VAL A 130 17.51 -4.46 10.59
C VAL A 130 18.56 -3.97 11.58
N ASP A 131 19.47 -4.85 11.97
CA ASP A 131 20.64 -4.48 12.76
C ASP A 131 21.74 -3.82 11.90
N ALA A 132 22.85 -3.45 12.53
CA ALA A 132 23.97 -2.81 11.85
C ALA A 132 24.70 -3.73 10.84
N ASP A 133 24.49 -5.04 10.92
CA ASP A 133 25.05 -6.04 10.00
C ASP A 133 24.05 -6.36 8.86
N GLY A 134 22.86 -5.75 8.89
CA GLY A 134 21.82 -5.91 7.88
C GLY A 134 20.93 -7.14 8.09
N ALA A 135 21.03 -7.81 9.25
CA ALA A 135 20.13 -8.91 9.58
C ALA A 135 18.74 -8.37 10.02
N VAL A 136 17.68 -9.01 9.52
CA VAL A 136 16.31 -8.64 9.89
C VAL A 136 16.03 -9.07 11.34
N LEU A 137 15.75 -8.11 12.22
CA LEU A 137 15.39 -8.35 13.61
C LEU A 137 13.88 -8.56 13.79
N ALA A 138 13.08 -7.85 13.03
CA ALA A 138 11.63 -7.93 13.07
C ALA A 138 11.02 -7.53 11.73
N ARG A 139 9.86 -8.09 11.40
CA ARG A 139 9.06 -7.74 10.22
C ARG A 139 7.58 -7.78 10.56
N ALA A 140 6.87 -6.70 10.28
CA ALA A 140 5.42 -6.63 10.36
C ALA A 140 4.75 -7.35 9.16
N PRO A 141 3.51 -7.79 9.29
CA PRO A 141 2.76 -8.37 8.17
C PRO A 141 2.53 -7.33 7.06
N GLN A 142 2.27 -7.83 5.84
CA GLN A 142 1.87 -7.00 4.70
C GLN A 142 0.35 -6.78 4.70
N PHE A 143 -0.11 -5.66 4.12
CA PHE A 143 -1.50 -5.26 3.88
C PHE A 143 -2.38 -5.14 5.13
N VAL A 144 -1.77 -5.10 6.32
CA VAL A 144 -2.46 -4.98 7.61
C VAL A 144 -1.80 -3.88 8.43
N GLU A 145 -2.62 -3.04 9.09
CA GLU A 145 -2.12 -2.10 10.08
C GLU A 145 -1.61 -2.86 11.31
N ASP A 146 -0.41 -2.53 11.76
CA ASP A 146 0.23 -3.18 12.89
C ASP A 146 1.02 -2.19 13.76
N VAL A 147 1.15 -2.52 15.04
CA VAL A 147 2.01 -1.83 16.00
C VAL A 147 3.03 -2.82 16.53
N MET A 148 4.23 -2.77 15.97
CA MET A 148 5.32 -3.67 16.30
C MET A 148 6.26 -3.03 17.31
N VAL A 149 6.55 -3.74 18.43
CA VAL A 149 7.54 -3.36 19.43
C VAL A 149 8.77 -4.23 19.27
N VAL A 150 9.95 -3.61 19.20
CA VAL A 150 11.20 -4.30 18.88
C VAL A 150 12.32 -3.83 19.79
N ASP A 151 13.04 -4.75 20.42
CA ASP A 151 14.31 -4.47 21.08
C ASP A 151 15.44 -4.46 20.05
N VAL A 152 16.04 -3.29 19.85
CA VAL A 152 17.14 -3.11 18.88
C VAL A 152 18.46 -3.07 19.63
N PRO A 153 19.37 -4.04 19.43
CA PRO A 153 20.70 -3.98 20.03
C PRO A 153 21.52 -2.88 19.35
N ILE A 154 22.01 -1.95 20.17
CA ILE A 154 22.88 -0.86 19.71
C ILE A 154 24.32 -1.20 20.12
N PRO A 155 25.16 -1.77 19.23
CA PRO A 155 26.56 -2.03 19.52
C PRO A 155 27.33 -0.70 19.58
N PRO A 156 28.55 -0.70 20.17
CA PRO A 156 29.38 0.52 20.15
C PRO A 156 29.89 0.82 18.73
N VAL A 157 29.04 1.50 17.95
CA VAL A 157 29.24 1.79 16.50
C VAL A 157 30.53 2.56 16.21
N TYR A 158 30.99 3.39 17.14
CA TYR A 158 32.24 4.12 16.97
C TYR A 158 33.45 3.22 16.73
N ARG A 159 33.52 2.08 17.39
CA ARG A 159 34.60 1.12 17.20
C ARG A 159 34.59 0.52 15.79
N GLY A 160 33.41 0.11 15.31
CA GLY A 160 33.25 -0.42 13.96
C GLY A 160 33.66 0.61 12.90
N ARG A 161 33.17 1.87 13.03
CA ARG A 161 33.50 2.94 12.11
C ARG A 161 34.95 3.38 12.11
N LEU A 162 35.61 3.36 13.28
CA LEU A 162 37.03 3.67 13.38
C LEU A 162 37.91 2.59 12.75
N LEU A 163 37.47 1.35 12.77
CA LEU A 163 38.25 0.22 12.23
C LEU A 163 37.97 -0.01 10.72
N ASP A 164 36.88 0.52 10.16
CA ASP A 164 36.62 0.38 8.74
C ASP A 164 37.34 1.48 7.94
N PRO A 165 38.37 1.13 7.15
CA PRO A 165 39.10 2.10 6.35
C PRO A 165 38.26 2.70 5.20
N ARG A 166 37.11 2.08 4.87
CA ARG A 166 36.17 2.54 3.82
C ARG A 166 35.13 3.51 4.35
N GLY A 167 35.04 3.65 5.67
CA GLY A 167 34.05 4.49 6.32
C GLY A 167 34.17 5.96 5.88
N LYS A 168 33.03 6.58 5.55
CA LYS A 168 32.98 8.02 5.27
C LYS A 168 33.35 8.77 6.55
N ARG A 169 34.32 9.66 6.47
CA ARG A 169 34.64 10.62 7.52
C ARG A 169 34.01 11.95 7.17
N THR A 170 33.40 12.61 8.14
CA THR A 170 33.01 14.01 8.05
C THR A 170 33.66 14.75 9.20
N ASP A 171 34.14 15.94 8.93
CA ASP A 171 34.59 16.88 9.96
C ASP A 171 33.40 17.70 10.52
N ASP A 172 32.19 17.52 9.93
CA ASP A 172 30.98 18.19 10.34
C ASP A 172 30.42 17.58 11.64
N VAL A 173 30.33 18.38 12.65
CA VAL A 173 29.61 18.04 13.89
C VAL A 173 28.14 18.35 13.68
N LEU A 174 27.31 17.32 13.63
CA LEU A 174 25.87 17.52 13.51
C LEU A 174 25.29 18.01 14.83
N PRO A 175 24.36 18.98 14.82
CA PRO A 175 23.61 19.40 16.00
C PRO A 175 22.87 18.21 16.61
N ILE A 176 22.79 18.17 17.94
CA ILE A 176 22.04 17.14 18.68
C ILE A 176 20.84 17.80 19.31
N VAL A 177 19.66 17.28 19.00
CA VAL A 177 18.40 17.64 19.65
C VAL A 177 18.13 16.65 20.78
N HIS A 178 18.12 17.15 22.01
CA HIS A 178 17.82 16.31 23.16
C HIS A 178 16.31 16.04 23.22
N VAL A 179 15.91 14.79 23.08
CA VAL A 179 14.52 14.36 23.02
C VAL A 179 14.04 13.77 24.34
N SER A 180 14.84 12.91 24.98
CA SER A 180 14.43 12.22 26.20
C SER A 180 15.62 11.69 27.01
N ASP A 181 15.57 11.92 28.32
CA ASP A 181 16.43 11.30 29.35
C ASP A 181 15.88 9.98 29.88
N ALA A 182 14.82 9.44 29.28
CA ALA A 182 14.17 8.25 29.80
C ALA A 182 15.20 7.13 30.02
N PRO A 183 15.33 6.63 31.26
CA PRO A 183 16.26 5.56 31.54
C PRO A 183 15.83 4.32 30.75
N ARG A 184 16.81 3.60 30.22
CA ARG A 184 16.54 2.29 29.64
C ARG A 184 16.16 1.34 30.79
N THR A 185 14.90 0.98 30.87
CA THR A 185 14.45 -0.09 31.73
C THR A 185 14.52 -1.39 30.94
N ASN A 186 15.31 -2.34 31.40
CA ASN A 186 15.45 -3.63 30.75
C ASN A 186 14.56 -4.63 31.52
N ASP A 187 13.25 -4.49 31.37
CA ASP A 187 12.26 -5.33 32.06
C ASP A 187 11.99 -6.68 31.37
N GLY A 188 12.89 -7.10 30.50
CA GLY A 188 12.83 -8.36 29.72
C GLY A 188 13.11 -8.13 28.25
N VAL A 189 13.34 -9.20 27.51
CA VAL A 189 13.50 -9.18 26.06
C VAL A 189 12.10 -9.29 25.44
N VAL A 190 11.73 -8.36 24.59
CA VAL A 190 10.52 -8.47 23.76
C VAL A 190 10.82 -9.40 22.59
N GLU A 191 10.12 -10.53 22.51
CA GLU A 191 10.15 -11.35 21.29
C GLU A 191 9.46 -10.56 20.16
N SER A 192 10.25 -10.15 19.19
CA SER A 192 9.76 -9.40 18.03
C SER A 192 9.34 -10.38 16.92
N PRO A 193 8.14 -10.24 16.37
CA PRO A 193 7.70 -11.12 15.30
C PRO A 193 8.49 -10.86 14.01
N VAL A 194 8.81 -11.92 13.29
CA VAL A 194 9.30 -11.84 11.91
C VAL A 194 8.24 -12.49 11.03
N ALA A 195 7.31 -11.70 10.52
CA ALA A 195 6.27 -12.20 9.61
C ALA A 195 6.91 -12.84 8.37
N ALA A 196 6.40 -14.01 7.98
CA ALA A 196 6.83 -14.64 6.76
C ALA A 196 6.36 -13.83 5.53
N PRO A 197 7.18 -13.71 4.49
CA PRO A 197 6.73 -13.13 3.23
C PRO A 197 5.51 -13.89 2.68
N LEU A 198 4.60 -13.19 2.05
CA LEU A 198 3.47 -13.80 1.38
C LEU A 198 3.93 -14.51 0.10
N ASP A 199 3.21 -15.56 -0.31
CA ASP A 199 3.39 -16.08 -1.65
C ASP A 199 2.81 -15.09 -2.69
N GLN A 200 3.29 -15.21 -3.90
CA GLN A 200 3.01 -14.29 -5.00
C GLN A 200 1.51 -14.07 -5.27
N HIS A 201 0.70 -15.13 -5.26
CA HIS A 201 -0.73 -15.02 -5.54
C HIS A 201 -1.47 -14.39 -4.38
N ARG A 202 -1.08 -14.73 -3.16
CA ARG A 202 -1.65 -14.15 -1.95
C ARG A 202 -1.33 -12.66 -1.85
N GLU A 203 -0.09 -12.27 -2.15
CA GLU A 203 0.35 -10.88 -2.18
C GLU A 203 -0.50 -10.03 -3.16
N LEU A 204 -0.68 -10.52 -4.39
CA LEU A 204 -1.51 -9.85 -5.40
C LEU A 204 -2.97 -9.76 -4.97
N TYR A 205 -3.51 -10.84 -4.42
CA TYR A 205 -4.90 -10.88 -3.98
C TYR A 205 -5.16 -9.91 -2.82
N ASP A 206 -4.29 -9.90 -1.81
CA ASP A 206 -4.42 -9.01 -0.67
C ASP A 206 -4.27 -7.53 -1.07
N ALA A 207 -3.43 -7.23 -2.07
CA ALA A 207 -3.32 -5.89 -2.64
C ALA A 207 -4.64 -5.45 -3.31
N LEU A 208 -5.31 -6.35 -4.06
CA LEU A 208 -6.62 -6.07 -4.67
C LEU A 208 -7.69 -5.84 -3.60
N VAL A 209 -7.73 -6.67 -2.58
CA VAL A 209 -8.69 -6.55 -1.46
C VAL A 209 -8.49 -5.23 -0.72
N LEU A 210 -7.24 -4.88 -0.35
CA LEU A 210 -6.94 -3.64 0.36
C LEU A 210 -7.28 -2.41 -0.50
N GLY A 211 -6.86 -2.40 -1.76
CA GLY A 211 -7.13 -1.29 -2.68
C GLY A 211 -8.63 -1.06 -2.88
N THR A 212 -9.38 -2.13 -3.13
CA THR A 212 -10.84 -2.07 -3.30
C THR A 212 -11.53 -1.57 -2.04
N ARG A 213 -11.20 -2.12 -0.88
CA ARG A 213 -11.77 -1.71 0.41
C ARG A 213 -11.57 -0.24 0.68
N ASP A 214 -10.35 0.23 0.55
CA ASP A 214 -9.99 1.60 0.91
C ASP A 214 -10.53 2.60 -0.10
N TYR A 215 -10.56 2.26 -1.40
CA TYR A 215 -11.17 3.10 -2.43
C TYR A 215 -12.66 3.33 -2.14
N LEU A 216 -13.40 2.27 -1.86
CA LEU A 216 -14.84 2.37 -1.55
C LEU A 216 -15.10 3.19 -0.30
N ARG A 217 -14.41 2.86 0.80
CA ARG A 217 -14.59 3.56 2.09
C ARG A 217 -14.23 5.04 2.02
N LYS A 218 -13.13 5.38 1.37
CA LYS A 218 -12.68 6.78 1.21
C LYS A 218 -13.61 7.60 0.32
N ASN A 219 -14.31 6.97 -0.61
CA ASN A 219 -15.32 7.61 -1.44
C ASN A 219 -16.74 7.56 -0.84
N GLY A 220 -16.90 7.01 0.38
CA GLY A 220 -18.16 7.01 1.12
C GLY A 220 -19.14 5.91 0.71
N PHE A 221 -18.67 4.88 -0.03
CA PHE A 221 -19.48 3.73 -0.39
C PHE A 221 -19.31 2.59 0.62
N THR A 222 -20.42 2.00 1.02
CA THR A 222 -20.46 0.83 1.89
C THR A 222 -20.80 -0.44 1.13
N ASP A 223 -21.50 -0.32 0.01
CA ASP A 223 -22.07 -1.43 -0.75
C ASP A 223 -21.69 -1.36 -2.22
N VAL A 224 -21.61 -2.51 -2.85
CA VAL A 224 -21.29 -2.64 -4.29
C VAL A 224 -22.30 -3.51 -5.01
N VAL A 225 -22.57 -3.19 -6.28
CA VAL A 225 -23.35 -4.06 -7.19
C VAL A 225 -22.46 -4.56 -8.32
N ILE A 226 -22.50 -5.87 -8.57
CA ILE A 226 -21.63 -6.57 -9.53
C ILE A 226 -22.48 -7.37 -10.50
N GLY A 227 -22.23 -7.20 -11.81
CA GLY A 227 -22.80 -8.07 -12.84
C GLY A 227 -22.13 -9.43 -12.83
N LEU A 228 -22.84 -10.49 -12.44
CA LEU A 228 -22.33 -11.86 -12.42
C LEU A 228 -22.70 -12.59 -13.73
N SER A 229 -21.68 -12.87 -14.54
CA SER A 229 -21.84 -13.56 -15.83
C SER A 229 -21.68 -15.06 -15.73
N GLY A 230 -21.21 -15.61 -14.61
CA GLY A 230 -20.74 -16.98 -14.48
C GLY A 230 -19.33 -17.22 -15.06
N GLY A 231 -18.64 -16.16 -15.52
CA GLY A 231 -17.24 -16.24 -15.98
C GLY A 231 -16.25 -15.97 -14.85
N ILE A 232 -14.99 -16.40 -15.08
CA ILE A 232 -13.91 -16.30 -14.06
C ILE A 232 -13.64 -14.87 -13.61
N ASP A 233 -13.70 -13.89 -14.51
CA ASP A 233 -13.40 -12.49 -14.20
C ASP A 233 -14.42 -11.92 -13.20
N SER A 234 -15.73 -12.09 -13.47
CA SER A 234 -16.78 -11.65 -12.55
C SER A 234 -16.76 -12.42 -11.22
N THR A 235 -16.33 -13.67 -11.24
CA THR A 235 -16.11 -14.48 -10.04
C THR A 235 -15.01 -13.90 -9.18
N LEU A 236 -13.85 -13.59 -9.76
CA LEU A 236 -12.72 -12.99 -9.03
C LEU A 236 -13.10 -11.63 -8.44
N VAL A 237 -13.80 -10.79 -9.22
CA VAL A 237 -14.27 -9.47 -8.73
C VAL A 237 -15.21 -9.63 -7.55
N ALA A 238 -16.13 -10.60 -7.59
CA ALA A 238 -17.05 -10.86 -6.48
C ALA A 238 -16.32 -11.37 -5.22
N CYS A 239 -15.33 -12.25 -5.37
CA CYS A 239 -14.50 -12.72 -4.26
C CYS A 239 -13.73 -11.56 -3.61
N VAL A 240 -13.04 -10.74 -4.41
CA VAL A 240 -12.31 -9.56 -3.92
C VAL A 240 -13.25 -8.60 -3.19
N ALA A 241 -14.44 -8.34 -3.73
CA ALA A 241 -15.43 -7.46 -3.11
C ALA A 241 -15.94 -8.02 -1.78
N ALA A 242 -16.24 -9.31 -1.72
CA ALA A 242 -16.72 -9.98 -0.51
C ALA A 242 -15.65 -9.96 0.60
N ASP A 243 -14.38 -10.20 0.27
CA ASP A 243 -13.28 -10.14 1.22
C ASP A 243 -12.94 -8.69 1.64
N ALA A 244 -13.18 -7.71 0.76
CA ALA A 244 -12.93 -6.30 1.05
C ALA A 244 -13.98 -5.66 1.96
N LEU A 245 -15.26 -6.01 1.78
CA LEU A 245 -16.40 -5.32 2.41
C LEU A 245 -17.18 -6.18 3.39
N GLY A 246 -17.16 -7.50 3.24
CA GLY A 246 -18.10 -8.45 3.82
C GLY A 246 -19.19 -8.84 2.82
N ALA A 247 -19.63 -10.09 2.88
CA ALA A 247 -20.59 -10.65 1.94
C ALA A 247 -21.93 -9.90 1.93
N GLU A 248 -22.35 -9.38 3.08
CA GLU A 248 -23.58 -8.61 3.27
C GLU A 248 -23.64 -7.29 2.49
N HIS A 249 -22.48 -6.78 2.06
CA HIS A 249 -22.34 -5.53 1.31
C HIS A 249 -22.13 -5.74 -0.20
N VAL A 250 -22.23 -6.98 -0.67
CA VAL A 250 -22.03 -7.32 -2.09
C VAL A 250 -23.33 -7.82 -2.71
N HIS A 251 -23.76 -7.14 -3.78
CA HIS A 251 -25.01 -7.42 -4.47
C HIS A 251 -24.74 -7.93 -5.89
N GLY A 252 -24.86 -9.24 -6.09
CA GLY A 252 -24.66 -9.90 -7.37
C GLY A 252 -25.92 -9.83 -8.25
N VAL A 253 -25.74 -9.46 -9.51
CA VAL A 253 -26.86 -9.41 -10.49
C VAL A 253 -26.53 -10.23 -11.72
N SER A 254 -27.26 -11.33 -11.92
CA SER A 254 -27.25 -12.05 -13.19
C SER A 254 -28.21 -11.40 -14.18
N MET A 255 -27.74 -11.10 -15.39
CA MET A 255 -28.48 -10.38 -16.42
C MET A 255 -28.56 -11.17 -17.73
N PRO A 256 -29.30 -12.30 -17.74
CA PRO A 256 -29.36 -13.18 -18.90
C PRO A 256 -30.14 -12.59 -20.07
N SER A 257 -29.76 -13.03 -21.28
CA SER A 257 -30.50 -12.89 -22.52
C SER A 257 -30.76 -14.27 -23.14
N ARG A 258 -31.43 -14.30 -24.31
CA ARG A 258 -31.61 -15.52 -25.10
C ARG A 258 -30.31 -16.22 -25.50
N TYR A 259 -29.19 -15.50 -25.48
CA TYR A 259 -27.87 -16.04 -25.81
C TYR A 259 -27.10 -16.56 -24.60
N SER A 260 -27.62 -16.38 -23.39
CA SER A 260 -26.96 -16.83 -22.15
C SER A 260 -27.14 -18.33 -21.96
N SER A 261 -26.02 -19.05 -21.74
CA SER A 261 -26.06 -20.47 -21.47
C SER A 261 -26.68 -20.79 -20.08
N ASP A 262 -27.26 -21.97 -19.92
CA ASP A 262 -27.79 -22.37 -18.61
C ASP A 262 -26.65 -22.59 -17.59
N HIS A 263 -25.49 -23.05 -18.05
CA HIS A 263 -24.28 -23.14 -17.18
C HIS A 263 -23.90 -21.81 -16.58
N SER A 264 -23.84 -20.72 -17.39
CA SER A 264 -23.49 -19.39 -16.87
C SER A 264 -24.45 -18.89 -15.79
N LYS A 265 -25.74 -19.22 -15.90
CA LYS A 265 -26.75 -18.84 -14.88
C LYS A 265 -26.58 -19.65 -13.59
N SER A 266 -26.38 -20.98 -13.72
CA SER A 266 -26.15 -21.84 -12.55
C SER A 266 -24.83 -21.50 -11.84
N ASP A 267 -23.78 -21.23 -12.58
CA ASP A 267 -22.46 -20.87 -12.01
C ASP A 267 -22.50 -19.55 -11.25
N ALA A 268 -23.19 -18.53 -11.77
CA ALA A 268 -23.38 -17.26 -11.09
C ALA A 268 -24.19 -17.41 -9.78
N GLN A 269 -25.24 -18.24 -9.80
CA GLN A 269 -26.01 -18.51 -8.60
C GLN A 269 -25.20 -19.30 -7.56
N LEU A 270 -24.50 -20.33 -7.97
CA LEU A 270 -23.68 -21.16 -7.09
C LEU A 270 -22.55 -20.34 -6.45
N LEU A 271 -21.94 -19.44 -7.22
CA LEU A 271 -20.95 -18.50 -6.68
C LEU A 271 -21.55 -17.63 -5.58
N ALA A 272 -22.70 -17.03 -5.83
CA ALA A 272 -23.36 -16.16 -4.86
C ALA A 272 -23.74 -16.92 -3.58
N GLU A 273 -24.25 -18.16 -3.70
CA GLU A 273 -24.54 -19.04 -2.57
C GLU A 273 -23.28 -19.38 -1.77
N ASN A 274 -22.17 -19.70 -2.44
CA ASN A 274 -20.91 -20.04 -1.79
C ASN A 274 -20.27 -18.84 -1.06
N LEU A 275 -20.41 -17.64 -1.61
CA LEU A 275 -19.91 -16.40 -0.99
C LEU A 275 -20.87 -15.85 0.08
N GLY A 276 -22.15 -16.28 0.07
CA GLY A 276 -23.18 -15.75 0.96
C GLY A 276 -23.61 -14.32 0.63
N ILE A 277 -23.46 -13.88 -0.62
CA ILE A 277 -23.83 -12.54 -1.08
C ILE A 277 -25.29 -12.46 -1.53
N ASP A 278 -25.89 -11.25 -1.51
CA ASP A 278 -27.20 -11.00 -2.12
C ASP A 278 -27.14 -11.27 -3.63
N PHE A 279 -28.13 -11.99 -4.14
CA PHE A 279 -28.18 -12.38 -5.55
C PHE A 279 -29.56 -12.20 -6.14
N ARG A 280 -29.60 -11.59 -7.33
CA ARG A 280 -30.83 -11.41 -8.09
C ARG A 280 -30.62 -11.65 -9.58
N THR A 281 -31.67 -12.08 -10.25
CA THR A 281 -31.67 -12.28 -11.70
C THR A 281 -32.61 -11.25 -12.36
N ILE A 282 -32.07 -10.45 -13.27
CA ILE A 282 -32.82 -9.45 -14.04
C ILE A 282 -32.56 -9.69 -15.53
N SER A 283 -33.53 -10.26 -16.24
CA SER A 283 -33.38 -10.51 -17.68
C SER A 283 -33.31 -9.19 -18.45
N ILE A 284 -32.32 -9.06 -19.34
CA ILE A 284 -32.22 -7.92 -20.27
C ILE A 284 -33.11 -8.12 -21.51
N GLU A 285 -33.74 -9.28 -21.68
CA GLU A 285 -34.45 -9.65 -22.90
C GLU A 285 -35.52 -8.65 -23.34
N PRO A 286 -36.37 -8.10 -22.44
CA PRO A 286 -37.37 -7.10 -22.83
C PRO A 286 -36.77 -5.81 -23.39
N ALA A 287 -35.71 -5.29 -22.74
CA ALA A 287 -35.03 -4.09 -23.21
C ALA A 287 -34.29 -4.33 -24.52
N PHE A 288 -33.59 -5.47 -24.62
CA PHE A 288 -32.87 -5.87 -25.82
C PHE A 288 -33.82 -5.99 -27.02
N GLN A 289 -34.98 -6.67 -26.85
CA GLN A 289 -35.97 -6.81 -27.89
C GLN A 289 -36.56 -5.44 -28.32
N ALA A 290 -36.84 -4.54 -27.37
CA ALA A 290 -37.32 -3.20 -27.68
C ALA A 290 -36.33 -2.42 -28.56
N TYR A 291 -35.03 -2.52 -28.28
CA TYR A 291 -34.00 -1.91 -29.15
C TYR A 291 -33.99 -2.54 -30.56
N LEU A 292 -34.15 -3.86 -30.66
CA LEU A 292 -34.21 -4.53 -31.97
C LEU A 292 -35.43 -4.09 -32.77
N ASP A 293 -36.57 -3.95 -32.11
CA ASP A 293 -37.82 -3.51 -32.77
C ASP A 293 -37.70 -2.06 -33.27
N MET A 294 -37.10 -1.17 -32.49
CA MET A 294 -36.89 0.22 -32.87
C MET A 294 -35.89 0.37 -34.03
N LEU A 295 -34.82 -0.43 -34.04
CA LEU A 295 -33.70 -0.32 -34.98
C LEU A 295 -33.90 -1.20 -36.22
N GLY A 296 -34.80 -2.19 -36.18
CA GLY A 296 -35.07 -3.11 -37.27
C GLY A 296 -35.24 -2.47 -38.63
N PRO A 297 -36.07 -1.42 -38.77
CA PRO A 297 -36.23 -0.69 -40.03
C PRO A 297 -34.93 -0.09 -40.59
N SER A 298 -33.99 0.25 -39.70
CA SER A 298 -32.69 0.82 -40.08
C SER A 298 -31.63 -0.23 -40.43
N PHE A 299 -31.85 -1.48 -40.01
CA PHE A 299 -30.88 -2.56 -40.24
C PHE A 299 -31.11 -3.32 -41.57
N GLU A 300 -32.30 -3.20 -42.18
CA GLU A 300 -32.64 -3.69 -43.52
C GLU A 300 -32.06 -5.10 -43.85
N GLY A 301 -32.39 -6.11 -43.03
CA GLY A 301 -31.99 -7.49 -43.30
C GLY A 301 -30.50 -7.82 -43.14
N ARG A 302 -29.76 -6.98 -42.43
CA ARG A 302 -28.38 -7.32 -42.01
C ARG A 302 -28.39 -8.43 -40.97
N GLU A 303 -27.44 -9.33 -41.08
CA GLU A 303 -27.27 -10.42 -40.12
C GLU A 303 -26.83 -9.88 -38.74
N PRO A 304 -27.27 -10.54 -37.64
CA PRO A 304 -26.80 -10.24 -36.28
C PRO A 304 -25.28 -10.30 -36.18
N GLY A 305 -24.71 -9.34 -35.50
CA GLY A 305 -23.25 -9.25 -35.33
C GLY A 305 -22.89 -8.41 -34.09
N LEU A 306 -21.74 -7.80 -34.11
CA LEU A 306 -21.19 -6.99 -33.01
C LEU A 306 -22.18 -5.96 -32.44
N THR A 307 -23.10 -5.44 -33.26
CA THR A 307 -24.14 -4.49 -32.82
C THR A 307 -25.04 -5.11 -31.77
N TYR A 308 -25.43 -6.38 -31.91
CA TYR A 308 -26.30 -7.09 -30.98
C TYR A 308 -25.59 -7.32 -29.63
N GLU A 309 -24.31 -7.68 -29.67
CA GLU A 309 -23.49 -7.81 -28.45
C GLU A 309 -23.35 -6.47 -27.70
N ASN A 310 -23.10 -5.41 -28.46
CA ASN A 310 -22.99 -4.06 -27.91
C ASN A 310 -24.30 -3.55 -27.29
N ILE A 311 -25.46 -3.82 -27.89
CA ILE A 311 -26.76 -3.47 -27.32
C ILE A 311 -26.96 -4.20 -25.99
N GLN A 312 -26.69 -5.52 -25.96
CA GLN A 312 -26.80 -6.31 -24.71
C GLN A 312 -25.90 -5.78 -23.61
N SER A 313 -24.64 -5.44 -23.93
CA SER A 313 -23.71 -4.86 -22.97
C SER A 313 -24.24 -3.54 -22.37
N ARG A 314 -24.79 -2.67 -23.21
CA ARG A 314 -25.39 -1.39 -22.77
C ARG A 314 -26.64 -1.57 -21.94
N CYS A 315 -27.50 -2.54 -22.28
CA CYS A 315 -28.66 -2.90 -21.44
C CYS A 315 -28.22 -3.32 -20.04
N ARG A 316 -27.17 -4.15 -19.92
CA ARG A 316 -26.60 -4.54 -18.62
C ARG A 316 -26.05 -3.35 -17.84
N GLY A 317 -25.26 -2.52 -18.50
CA GLY A 317 -24.71 -1.30 -17.88
C GLY A 317 -25.80 -0.35 -17.37
N GLN A 318 -26.89 -0.18 -18.15
CA GLN A 318 -28.01 0.65 -17.74
C GLN A 318 -28.75 0.10 -16.51
N LEU A 319 -28.93 -1.21 -16.40
CA LEU A 319 -29.55 -1.85 -15.22
C LEU A 319 -28.67 -1.69 -13.98
N LEU A 320 -27.37 -1.92 -14.10
CA LEU A 320 -26.43 -1.74 -12.98
C LEU A 320 -26.42 -0.30 -12.51
N MET A 321 -26.34 0.67 -13.43
CA MET A 321 -26.38 2.10 -13.09
C MET A 321 -27.71 2.52 -12.46
N ALA A 322 -28.85 1.94 -12.88
CA ALA A 322 -30.14 2.21 -12.25
C ALA A 322 -30.16 1.71 -10.80
N LEU A 323 -29.65 0.50 -10.55
CA LEU A 323 -29.52 -0.03 -9.18
C LEU A 323 -28.56 0.80 -8.34
N SER A 324 -27.43 1.18 -8.90
CA SER A 324 -26.44 2.06 -8.25
C SER A 324 -27.07 3.38 -7.80
N ASN A 325 -27.78 4.06 -8.69
CA ASN A 325 -28.38 5.36 -8.39
C ASN A 325 -29.50 5.27 -7.37
N GLU A 326 -30.33 4.22 -7.43
CA GLU A 326 -31.48 4.06 -6.52
C GLU A 326 -31.04 3.61 -5.12
N MET A 327 -30.04 2.71 -5.06
CA MET A 327 -29.59 2.09 -3.80
C MET A 327 -28.38 2.79 -3.17
N GLY A 328 -27.70 3.67 -3.90
CA GLY A 328 -26.45 4.29 -3.45
C GLY A 328 -25.25 3.36 -3.48
N TRP A 329 -25.27 2.30 -4.30
CA TRP A 329 -24.20 1.31 -4.40
C TRP A 329 -23.17 1.70 -5.47
N MET A 330 -21.91 1.36 -5.27
CA MET A 330 -20.89 1.46 -6.32
C MET A 330 -21.04 0.30 -7.31
N VAL A 331 -20.86 0.56 -8.61
CA VAL A 331 -20.85 -0.48 -9.68
C VAL A 331 -19.44 -0.98 -9.91
#